data_13452f0c6beb66845efe0134143c90d3
#
_entry.id   13452f0c6beb66845efe0134143c90d3
#
_cell.length_a   1.000
_cell.length_b   1.000
_cell.length_c   1.000
_cell.angle_alpha   90.00
_cell.angle_beta   90.00
_cell.angle_gamma   90.00
#
_symmetry.space_group_name_H-M   'P 1'
#
loop_
_entity.id
_entity.type
_entity.pdbx_description
1 polymer ?
#
loop_
_entity_poly.entity_id
_entity_poly.type
_entity_poly.pdbx_seq_one_letter_code
_entity_poly.pdbx_strand_id
1 'polypeptide(L)'
;MKKKLLLVITSALLVGLLSGCGEGEKTNASSEVSKSAPPNQNEIAANFLPEIALKVENGKTLVRYTVKNISGEPKKLTFRTGLEADYIVYDASGKKIKQYSDEVMSTQVIKEMILENNQTITKNFIITGLPNGKYRLEVFLTAKEEQAKAVTALTIKNTSSNGQ
;
A
#
# COMPACT_ATOMS: atom_id res chain seq x y z
N MET A 1 -44.89 25.62 -28.65
CA MET A 1 -46.02 25.26 -27.75
C MET A 1 -45.47 24.42 -26.61
N LYS A 2 -45.40 25.02 -25.41
CA LYS A 2 -45.94 24.56 -24.14
C LYS A 2 -45.58 23.10 -23.76
N LYS A 3 -44.97 22.75 -22.61
CA LYS A 3 -45.24 23.20 -21.24
C LYS A 3 -44.03 22.88 -20.33
N LYS A 4 -43.76 23.81 -19.43
CA LYS A 4 -42.96 23.65 -18.19
C LYS A 4 -43.65 22.68 -17.26
N LEU A 5 -42.91 21.83 -16.54
CA LEU A 5 -43.37 21.32 -15.28
C LEU A 5 -42.25 21.38 -14.26
N LEU A 6 -42.43 22.30 -13.36
CA LEU A 6 -41.66 22.53 -12.14
C LEU A 6 -42.24 21.57 -11.08
N LEU A 7 -41.43 20.81 -10.40
CA LEU A 7 -41.80 20.13 -9.19
C LEU A 7 -40.74 20.33 -8.12
N VAL A 8 -41.07 21.23 -7.23
CA VAL A 8 -40.41 21.49 -5.96
C VAL A 8 -41.02 20.53 -4.95
N ILE A 9 -40.21 19.74 -4.26
CA ILE A 9 -40.63 19.11 -3.01
C ILE A 9 -39.55 19.28 -1.97
N THR A 10 -39.94 19.96 -0.94
CA THR A 10 -39.29 20.35 0.30
C THR A 10 -39.12 19.18 1.28
N SER A 11 -38.06 19.28 2.07
CA SER A 11 -38.03 19.05 3.54
C SER A 11 -38.18 17.63 4.09
N ALA A 12 -37.14 17.19 4.82
CA ALA A 12 -37.31 16.84 6.25
C ALA A 12 -35.93 16.59 6.90
N LEU A 13 -35.60 17.43 7.87
CA LEU A 13 -34.61 17.20 8.93
C LEU A 13 -35.07 15.99 9.77
N LEU A 14 -34.11 15.07 10.06
CA LEU A 14 -34.22 14.20 11.23
C LEU A 14 -32.88 14.17 11.97
N VAL A 15 -32.85 14.88 13.08
CA VAL A 15 -31.86 14.82 14.13
C VAL A 15 -32.15 13.58 14.97
N GLY A 16 -31.22 12.69 15.09
CA GLY A 16 -31.26 11.51 15.97
C GLY A 16 -29.99 11.41 16.80
N LEU A 17 -29.97 12.02 17.98
CA LEU A 17 -29.03 11.79 19.04
C LEU A 17 -29.36 10.45 19.71
N LEU A 18 -28.44 9.50 19.73
CA LEU A 18 -28.44 8.40 20.69
C LEU A 18 -27.04 8.21 21.22
N SER A 19 -26.82 8.73 22.41
CA SER A 19 -25.79 8.36 23.35
C SER A 19 -26.04 6.94 23.85
N GLY A 20 -24.99 6.11 23.81
CA GLY A 20 -24.99 4.77 24.40
C GLY A 20 -23.60 4.47 24.95
N CYS A 21 -23.36 4.80 26.22
CA CYS A 21 -22.29 4.20 27.02
C CYS A 21 -22.59 2.71 27.24
N GLY A 22 -21.61 1.86 27.06
CA GLY A 22 -21.61 0.45 27.46
C GLY A 22 -20.20 -0.01 27.74
N GLU A 23 -19.83 -0.01 29.02
CA GLU A 23 -18.65 -0.70 29.57
C GLU A 23 -18.80 -2.21 29.41
N GLY A 24 -17.73 -2.89 29.03
CA GLY A 24 -17.68 -4.35 28.94
C GLY A 24 -16.30 -4.85 28.57
N GLU A 25 -15.48 -5.07 29.58
CA GLU A 25 -14.19 -5.73 29.59
C GLU A 25 -14.25 -7.16 29.02
N LYS A 26 -13.32 -7.55 28.12
CA LYS A 26 -12.43 -8.74 28.19
C LYS A 26 -11.69 -9.01 26.87
N THR A 27 -10.37 -8.86 26.97
CA THR A 27 -9.28 -9.65 26.35
C THR A 27 -9.63 -10.59 25.20
N ASN A 28 -9.10 -10.26 24.00
CA ASN A 28 -8.49 -11.26 23.12
C ASN A 28 -7.46 -10.56 22.21
N ALA A 29 -6.26 -11.09 22.20
CA ALA A 29 -5.17 -10.64 21.34
C ALA A 29 -5.56 -10.87 19.88
N SER A 30 -6.01 -9.81 19.24
CA SER A 30 -6.25 -9.77 17.80
C SER A 30 -5.06 -9.10 17.15
N SER A 31 -4.37 -9.83 16.30
CA SER A 31 -3.33 -9.29 15.41
C SER A 31 -3.97 -8.20 14.53
N GLU A 32 -3.74 -6.95 14.88
CA GLU A 32 -4.21 -5.83 14.05
C GLU A 32 -3.47 -5.85 12.72
N VAL A 33 -4.17 -6.25 11.68
CA VAL A 33 -3.84 -5.93 10.30
C VAL A 33 -4.08 -4.43 10.16
N SER A 34 -3.03 -3.64 10.32
CA SER A 34 -3.09 -2.20 10.06
C SER A 34 -3.34 -2.02 8.57
N LYS A 35 -4.61 -1.80 8.23
CA LYS A 35 -5.00 -1.37 6.88
C LYS A 35 -4.49 0.06 6.75
N SER A 36 -3.42 0.24 5.95
CA SER A 36 -2.87 1.56 5.67
C SER A 36 -3.96 2.49 5.14
N ALA A 37 -3.94 3.74 5.61
CA ALA A 37 -4.75 4.81 5.04
C ALA A 37 -4.54 4.90 3.53
N PRO A 38 -5.57 5.31 2.75
CA PRO A 38 -5.44 5.40 1.30
C PRO A 38 -4.26 6.28 0.92
N PRO A 39 -3.49 5.92 -0.11
CA PRO A 39 -2.35 6.69 -0.57
C PRO A 39 -2.78 8.10 -0.95
N ASN A 40 -1.95 9.07 -0.62
CA ASN A 40 -2.12 10.47 -1.00
C ASN A 40 -2.33 10.53 -2.53
N GLN A 41 -3.42 11.15 -2.99
CA GLN A 41 -4.04 11.01 -4.31
C GLN A 41 -3.25 11.58 -5.50
N ASN A 42 -1.92 11.69 -5.47
CA ASN A 42 -1.19 12.39 -6.50
C ASN A 42 -0.37 11.54 -7.49
N GLU A 43 -0.38 10.19 -7.39
CA GLU A 43 0.22 9.32 -8.41
C GLU A 43 -0.56 8.01 -8.54
N ILE A 44 -1.85 8.08 -8.85
CA ILE A 44 -2.53 6.91 -9.39
C ILE A 44 -2.00 6.79 -10.82
N ALA A 45 -1.14 5.83 -11.04
CA ALA A 45 -0.79 5.42 -12.38
C ALA A 45 -2.10 5.16 -13.15
N ALA A 46 -2.29 5.81 -14.30
CA ALA A 46 -3.58 5.83 -15.02
C ALA A 46 -4.09 4.43 -15.39
N ASN A 47 -3.24 3.41 -15.33
CA ASN A 47 -3.50 2.03 -15.76
C ASN A 47 -3.48 1.01 -14.63
N PHE A 48 -2.90 1.33 -13.48
CA PHE A 48 -2.67 0.37 -12.40
C PHE A 48 -3.12 0.91 -11.05
N LEU A 49 -3.60 0.01 -10.21
CA LEU A 49 -3.93 0.26 -8.81
C LEU A 49 -2.89 -0.45 -7.93
N PRO A 50 -1.89 0.26 -7.40
CA PRO A 50 -0.92 -0.29 -6.47
C PRO A 50 -1.42 -0.23 -5.03
N GLU A 51 -1.16 -1.28 -4.24
CA GLU A 51 -1.50 -1.35 -2.82
C GLU A 51 -0.34 -1.94 -2.01
N ILE A 52 -0.19 -1.49 -0.76
CA ILE A 52 0.76 -2.02 0.21
C ILE A 52 0.00 -2.51 1.43
N ALA A 53 0.22 -3.76 1.83
CA ALA A 53 -0.17 -4.29 3.12
C ALA A 53 1.09 -4.58 3.96
N LEU A 54 1.08 -4.15 5.23
CA LEU A 54 2.19 -4.33 6.17
C LEU A 54 1.76 -5.25 7.31
N LYS A 55 2.66 -6.16 7.71
CA LYS A 55 2.54 -6.95 8.94
C LYS A 55 3.87 -6.92 9.67
N VAL A 56 3.86 -6.50 10.94
CA VAL A 56 5.06 -6.49 11.77
C VAL A 56 5.02 -7.70 12.69
N GLU A 57 6.04 -8.55 12.61
CA GLU A 57 6.17 -9.78 13.39
C GLU A 57 7.64 -9.99 13.78
N ASN A 58 7.90 -10.27 15.07
CA ASN A 58 9.24 -10.67 15.56
C ASN A 58 10.38 -9.75 15.07
N GLY A 59 10.19 -8.45 15.08
CA GLY A 59 11.18 -7.46 14.60
C GLY A 59 11.38 -7.42 13.09
N LYS A 60 10.54 -8.11 12.32
CA LYS A 60 10.51 -8.08 10.85
C LYS A 60 9.25 -7.39 10.36
N THR A 61 9.34 -6.64 9.30
CA THR A 61 8.18 -6.11 8.58
C THR A 61 7.98 -6.91 7.30
N LEU A 62 6.86 -7.61 7.23
CA LEU A 62 6.40 -8.27 6.01
C LEU A 62 5.64 -7.24 5.19
N VAL A 63 6.07 -7.05 3.95
CA VAL A 63 5.46 -6.12 2.99
C VAL A 63 4.86 -6.94 1.87
N ARG A 64 3.56 -6.84 1.67
CA ARG A 64 2.88 -7.34 0.47
C ARG A 64 2.54 -6.15 -0.41
N TYR A 65 3.09 -6.12 -1.59
CA TYR A 65 2.81 -5.15 -2.62
C TYR A 65 2.02 -5.82 -3.75
N THR A 66 0.86 -5.25 -4.08
CA THR A 66 0.01 -5.71 -5.17
C THR A 66 -0.20 -4.61 -6.18
N VAL A 67 -0.25 -4.96 -7.46
CA VAL A 67 -0.54 -4.05 -8.56
C VAL A 67 -1.59 -4.69 -9.44
N LYS A 68 -2.78 -4.09 -9.46
CA LYS A 68 -3.88 -4.54 -10.30
C LYS A 68 -3.93 -3.69 -11.58
N ASN A 69 -4.03 -4.33 -12.74
CA ASN A 69 -4.33 -3.63 -13.99
C ASN A 69 -5.82 -3.22 -14.01
N ILE A 70 -6.07 -1.91 -14.06
CA ILE A 70 -7.42 -1.31 -14.11
C ILE A 70 -7.67 -0.52 -15.40
N SER A 71 -6.81 -0.67 -16.40
CA SER A 71 -6.85 0.12 -17.63
C SER A 71 -7.98 -0.25 -18.60
N GLY A 72 -8.64 -1.39 -18.37
CA GLY A 72 -9.64 -1.92 -19.31
C GLY A 72 -9.07 -2.82 -20.41
N GLU A 73 -7.75 -2.88 -20.59
CA GLU A 73 -7.06 -3.64 -21.65
C GLU A 73 -5.78 -4.32 -21.12
N PRO A 74 -5.22 -5.32 -21.82
CA PRO A 74 -3.93 -5.91 -21.48
C PRO A 74 -2.81 -4.87 -21.54
N LYS A 75 -1.90 -4.90 -20.56
CA LYS A 75 -0.72 -4.03 -20.51
C LYS A 75 0.56 -4.85 -20.55
N LYS A 76 1.45 -4.47 -21.45
CA LYS A 76 2.80 -5.03 -21.52
C LYS A 76 3.69 -4.33 -20.49
N LEU A 77 4.43 -5.10 -19.71
CA LEU A 77 5.44 -4.66 -18.79
C LEU A 77 6.79 -5.26 -19.17
N THR A 78 7.81 -4.44 -19.27
CA THR A 78 9.18 -4.85 -19.61
C THR A 78 10.11 -4.55 -18.46
N PHE A 79 10.72 -5.56 -17.89
CA PHE A 79 11.71 -5.48 -16.82
C PHE A 79 13.11 -5.68 -17.40
N ARG A 80 14.05 -4.80 -17.09
CA ARG A 80 15.43 -4.87 -17.61
C ARG A 80 16.29 -5.88 -16.89
N THR A 81 15.84 -6.34 -15.73
CA THR A 81 16.54 -7.33 -14.89
C THR A 81 15.52 -8.31 -14.32
N GLY A 82 16.01 -9.34 -13.63
CA GLY A 82 15.14 -10.26 -12.88
C GLY A 82 14.38 -9.63 -11.71
N LEU A 83 14.72 -8.38 -11.34
CA LEU A 83 14.03 -7.63 -10.30
C LEU A 83 12.76 -6.98 -10.89
N GLU A 84 11.58 -7.45 -10.50
CA GLU A 84 10.31 -6.95 -11.02
C GLU A 84 9.70 -5.83 -10.17
N ALA A 85 10.08 -5.76 -8.90
CA ALA A 85 9.68 -4.68 -7.99
C ALA A 85 10.80 -4.35 -7.02
N ASP A 86 10.81 -3.12 -6.54
CA ASP A 86 11.79 -2.61 -5.58
C ASP A 86 11.09 -1.85 -4.46
N TYR A 87 11.79 -1.64 -3.35
CA TYR A 87 11.33 -0.72 -2.31
C TYR A 87 12.46 0.20 -1.85
N ILE A 88 12.07 1.38 -1.36
CA ILE A 88 12.96 2.33 -0.71
C ILE A 88 12.35 2.70 0.65
N VAL A 89 13.19 2.71 1.68
CA VAL A 89 12.85 3.21 3.01
C VAL A 89 13.55 4.54 3.23
N TYR A 90 12.79 5.54 3.65
CA TYR A 90 13.28 6.86 4.02
C TYR A 90 13.04 7.11 5.50
N ASP A 91 13.98 7.79 6.15
CA ASP A 91 13.80 8.27 7.52
C ASP A 91 12.87 9.50 7.60
N ALA A 92 12.66 10.02 8.82
CA ALA A 92 11.82 11.18 9.05
C ALA A 92 12.33 12.47 8.38
N SER A 93 13.63 12.55 8.04
CA SER A 93 14.22 13.67 7.31
C SER A 93 14.07 13.56 5.80
N GLY A 94 13.56 12.42 5.31
CA GLY A 94 13.45 12.11 3.88
C GLY A 94 14.73 11.53 3.26
N LYS A 95 15.73 11.20 4.09
CA LYS A 95 16.95 10.54 3.62
C LYS A 95 16.69 9.07 3.34
N LYS A 96 17.11 8.57 2.17
CA LYS A 96 17.13 7.14 1.85
C LYS A 96 18.06 6.41 2.81
N ILE A 97 17.55 5.39 3.50
CA ILE A 97 18.32 4.57 4.44
C ILE A 97 18.41 3.10 4.04
N LYS A 98 17.49 2.63 3.19
CA LYS A 98 17.49 1.24 2.72
C LYS A 98 16.80 1.14 1.37
N GLN A 99 17.30 0.27 0.49
CA GLN A 99 16.67 -0.08 -0.77
C GLN A 99 16.88 -1.56 -1.04
N TYR A 100 15.88 -2.26 -1.56
CA TYR A 100 15.94 -3.69 -1.80
C TYR A 100 16.98 -4.06 -2.87
N SER A 101 17.00 -3.30 -3.97
CA SER A 101 17.97 -3.53 -5.05
C SER A 101 19.44 -3.31 -4.63
N ASP A 102 19.71 -2.58 -3.55
CA ASP A 102 21.07 -2.43 -3.02
C ASP A 102 21.55 -3.69 -2.26
N GLU A 103 20.62 -4.59 -1.88
CA GLU A 103 20.88 -5.76 -1.03
C GLU A 103 20.80 -7.09 -1.78
N VAL A 104 20.24 -7.09 -2.99
CA VAL A 104 20.03 -8.32 -3.76
C VAL A 104 20.73 -8.26 -5.10
N MET A 105 21.26 -9.41 -5.51
CA MET A 105 21.77 -9.59 -6.87
C MET A 105 20.60 -9.93 -7.79
N SER A 106 20.49 -9.25 -8.92
CA SER A 106 19.51 -9.56 -9.95
C SER A 106 20.19 -9.97 -11.24
N THR A 107 19.57 -10.88 -11.98
CA THR A 107 20.05 -11.28 -13.31
C THR A 107 19.85 -10.15 -14.31
N GLN A 108 20.76 -10.00 -15.25
CA GLN A 108 20.68 -9.04 -16.36
C GLN A 108 19.87 -9.63 -17.53
N VAL A 109 18.68 -10.13 -17.25
CA VAL A 109 17.80 -10.74 -18.26
C VAL A 109 16.57 -9.86 -18.43
N ILE A 110 16.30 -9.47 -19.67
CA ILE A 110 15.05 -8.77 -20.02
C ILE A 110 13.89 -9.74 -19.88
N LYS A 111 12.91 -9.37 -19.08
CA LYS A 111 11.67 -10.12 -18.89
C LYS A 111 10.50 -9.30 -19.41
N GLU A 112 9.66 -9.88 -20.24
CA GLU A 112 8.41 -9.29 -20.69
C GLU A 112 7.22 -10.05 -20.05
N MET A 113 6.20 -9.30 -19.68
CA MET A 113 4.96 -9.82 -19.09
C MET A 113 3.77 -9.07 -19.68
N ILE A 114 2.70 -9.78 -19.97
CA ILE A 114 1.40 -9.17 -20.27
C ILE A 114 0.56 -9.32 -19.01
N LEU A 115 0.04 -8.21 -18.51
CA LEU A 115 -0.89 -8.18 -17.39
C LEU A 115 -2.29 -7.90 -17.95
N GLU A 116 -3.14 -8.90 -17.93
CA GLU A 116 -4.52 -8.81 -18.42
C GLU A 116 -5.34 -7.82 -17.57
N ASN A 117 -6.42 -7.30 -18.16
CA ASN A 117 -7.31 -6.41 -17.41
C ASN A 117 -7.85 -7.13 -16.16
N ASN A 118 -7.86 -6.44 -15.01
CA ASN A 118 -8.18 -6.96 -13.68
C ASN A 118 -7.21 -8.00 -13.11
N GLN A 119 -6.17 -8.41 -13.83
CA GLN A 119 -5.12 -9.27 -13.31
C GLN A 119 -4.24 -8.49 -12.30
N THR A 120 -3.66 -9.21 -11.34
CA THR A 120 -2.84 -8.63 -10.26
C THR A 120 -1.47 -9.28 -10.21
N ILE A 121 -0.43 -8.47 -10.10
CA ILE A 121 0.92 -8.89 -9.70
C ILE A 121 1.03 -8.75 -8.18
N THR A 122 1.62 -9.74 -7.52
CA THR A 122 1.92 -9.68 -6.07
C THR A 122 3.41 -9.89 -5.86
N LYS A 123 4.02 -9.00 -5.06
CA LYS A 123 5.41 -9.11 -4.59
C LYS A 123 5.43 -9.02 -3.06
N ASN A 124 6.28 -9.86 -2.45
CA ASN A 124 6.46 -9.88 -1.01
C ASN A 124 7.90 -9.54 -0.67
N PHE A 125 8.09 -8.67 0.33
CA PHE A 125 9.40 -8.31 0.84
C PHE A 125 9.43 -8.50 2.35
N ILE A 126 10.65 -8.67 2.88
CA ILE A 126 10.90 -8.71 4.32
C ILE A 126 11.91 -7.61 4.63
N ILE A 127 11.50 -6.65 5.44
CA ILE A 127 12.37 -5.57 5.90
C ILE A 127 12.82 -5.90 7.32
N THR A 128 14.13 -5.90 7.52
CA THR A 128 14.78 -6.16 8.81
C THR A 128 15.84 -5.11 9.10
N GLY A 129 16.32 -5.07 10.35
CA GLY A 129 17.47 -4.24 10.74
C GLY A 129 17.19 -2.74 10.82
N LEU A 130 15.92 -2.33 10.84
CA LEU A 130 15.56 -0.94 11.07
C LEU A 130 15.48 -0.67 12.58
N PRO A 131 16.12 0.41 13.09
CA PRO A 131 15.92 0.89 14.44
C PRO A 131 14.46 1.25 14.73
N ASN A 132 14.10 1.37 16.03
CA ASN A 132 12.80 1.92 16.41
C ASN A 132 12.63 3.33 15.85
N GLY A 133 11.51 3.58 15.19
CA GLY A 133 11.29 4.87 14.55
C GLY A 133 10.11 4.89 13.58
N LYS A 134 9.89 6.07 13.01
CA LYS A 134 8.92 6.29 11.95
C LYS A 134 9.66 6.48 10.62
N TYR A 135 9.16 5.81 9.60
CA TYR A 135 9.74 5.77 8.27
C TYR A 135 8.66 5.98 7.21
N ARG A 136 9.09 6.34 6.02
CA ARG A 136 8.28 6.31 4.80
C ARG A 136 8.78 5.16 3.94
N LEU A 137 7.89 4.24 3.60
CA LEU A 137 8.15 3.15 2.68
C LEU A 137 7.53 3.47 1.32
N GLU A 138 8.34 3.38 0.28
CA GLU A 138 7.94 3.49 -1.12
C GLU A 138 8.19 2.14 -1.79
N VAL A 139 7.20 1.61 -2.51
CA VAL A 139 7.31 0.34 -3.25
C VAL A 139 6.83 0.58 -4.68
N PHE A 140 7.53 0.03 -5.66
CA PHE A 140 7.23 0.26 -7.07
C PHE A 140 7.65 -0.91 -7.95
N LEU A 141 7.03 -1.03 -9.14
CA LEU A 141 7.50 -1.91 -10.21
C LEU A 141 8.75 -1.30 -10.86
N THR A 142 9.69 -2.15 -11.26
CA THR A 142 10.87 -1.74 -12.03
C THR A 142 10.61 -1.77 -13.55
N ALA A 143 9.34 -1.88 -13.94
CA ALA A 143 8.93 -1.90 -15.32
C ALA A 143 9.25 -0.58 -16.03
N LYS A 144 9.62 -0.68 -17.32
CA LYS A 144 9.98 0.46 -18.15
C LYS A 144 8.77 1.36 -18.44
N GLU A 145 7.61 0.76 -18.65
CA GLU A 145 6.40 1.44 -19.11
C GLU A 145 5.73 2.21 -17.98
N GLU A 146 5.68 1.61 -16.78
CA GLU A 146 5.01 2.22 -15.62
C GLU A 146 5.49 1.61 -14.32
N GLN A 147 5.75 2.45 -13.32
CA GLN A 147 6.26 2.02 -12.02
C GLN A 147 5.18 1.60 -11.02
N ALA A 148 3.94 2.02 -11.21
CA ALA A 148 2.82 1.74 -10.29
C ALA A 148 3.23 1.91 -8.81
N LYS A 149 3.73 3.10 -8.47
CA LYS A 149 4.30 3.41 -7.17
C LYS A 149 3.23 3.50 -6.08
N ALA A 150 3.50 2.92 -4.92
CA ALA A 150 2.74 3.10 -3.69
C ALA A 150 3.64 3.58 -2.55
N VAL A 151 3.09 4.40 -1.66
CA VAL A 151 3.80 4.98 -0.51
C VAL A 151 2.97 4.76 0.75
N THR A 152 3.62 4.37 1.84
CA THR A 152 2.97 4.22 3.14
C THR A 152 3.90 4.60 4.29
N ALA A 153 3.33 4.94 5.45
CA ALA A 153 4.07 5.09 6.68
C ALA A 153 4.44 3.71 7.25
N LEU A 154 5.67 3.59 7.76
CA LEU A 154 6.16 2.40 8.44
C LEU A 154 6.63 2.80 9.84
N THR A 155 6.10 2.15 10.88
CA THR A 155 6.54 2.35 12.26
C THR A 155 7.18 1.07 12.76
N ILE A 156 8.44 1.15 13.20
CA ILE A 156 9.18 0.05 13.82
C ILE A 156 9.16 0.24 15.33
N LYS A 157 8.71 -0.79 16.03
CA LYS A 157 8.76 -0.90 17.49
C LYS A 157 9.31 -2.29 17.82
N ASN A 158 10.60 -2.38 18.05
CA ASN A 158 11.22 -3.61 18.54
C ASN A 158 10.95 -3.67 20.06
N THR A 159 10.12 -4.56 20.50
CA THR A 159 10.02 -4.92 21.92
C THR A 159 11.34 -5.57 22.31
N SER A 160 12.15 -4.92 23.12
CA SER A 160 13.25 -5.59 23.81
C SER A 160 12.63 -6.68 24.68
N SER A 161 12.78 -7.94 24.32
CA SER A 161 12.54 -9.02 25.23
C SER A 161 13.64 -8.93 26.30
N ASN A 162 13.34 -8.25 27.39
CA ASN A 162 14.16 -8.40 28.60
C ASN A 162 14.02 -9.84 29.04
N GLY A 163 14.95 -10.68 28.57
CA GLY A 163 15.18 -12.00 29.13
C GLY A 163 15.68 -11.83 30.56
N GLN A 164 14.89 -12.31 31.48
CA GLN A 164 15.39 -12.74 32.79
C GLN A 164 15.98 -14.12 32.64
#